data_4f2f897b6dcd979721018afd2d264f7a
#
_entry.id   4f2f897b6dcd979721018afd2d264f7a
#
_cell.length_a   1.000
_cell.length_b   1.000
_cell.length_c   1.000
_cell.angle_alpha   90.00
_cell.angle_beta   90.00
_cell.angle_gamma   90.00
#
_symmetry.space_group_name_H-M   'P 1'
#
loop_
_entity.id
_entity.type
_entity.pdbx_description
1 polymer ?
#
loop_
_entity_poly.entity_id
_entity_poly.type
_entity_poly.pdbx_seq_one_letter_code
_entity_poly.pdbx_strand_id
1 'polypeptide(L)'
;MNVPHSGHGARRAANRPSVRAHVRGALLLAAAFLIAGASGPVRAERLPLTATAQLLAGIDPGGADPAIAQITSSDAWQQHRKSARAGGRQLRMRLDAINRWQAAHVPQQTAARPLLYPFSGPDFINAYALFPAAETYVFFSLEPVGEVPALDTMDPARQAELFGDLRTALNDLVALNFFITPNMKERLQTDALQGTVPVLMAMMGLLDLQIDAVEPFDPWPDRTRRYTSAAGKAAPHPALLEQGVRIAFTNARTHRHQELIYLSMDVSDDALKYYPDFLPWMAKFQQPSVLLKSASYLLHGEHFRKLRKDLLADASLIVQDDTGLPYKTVVDSGFSVRLFGQYEKPVKLFEGRYQGDLDDAYAKAGDTGKLPFPFGYNWRKEGKSGLLLAMRAPTTN
;
A
#
# COMPACT_ATOMS: atom_id res chain seq x y z
N MET A 1 12.47 -69.49 -0.97
CA MET A 1 13.82 -70.11 -1.10
C MET A 1 14.80 -69.25 -0.32
N ASN A 2 15.14 -69.86 0.79
CA ASN A 2 16.41 -69.78 1.56
C ASN A 2 16.93 -68.42 2.12
N VAL A 3 16.66 -68.30 3.39
CA VAL A 3 17.56 -67.88 4.48
C VAL A 3 18.64 -68.98 4.64
N PRO A 4 19.85 -68.85 5.21
CA PRO A 4 20.02 -68.34 6.59
C PRO A 4 21.41 -67.78 6.98
N HIS A 5 21.44 -67.30 8.21
CA HIS A 5 22.34 -67.54 9.39
C HIS A 5 23.56 -66.65 9.55
N SER A 6 23.67 -66.03 10.66
CA SER A 6 24.04 -66.33 12.08
C SER A 6 25.49 -65.96 12.33
N GLY A 7 25.98 -65.43 13.40
CA GLY A 7 25.77 -65.57 14.79
C GLY A 7 26.81 -64.68 15.52
N HIS A 8 26.48 -64.39 16.72
CA HIS A 8 27.14 -64.66 18.03
C HIS A 8 28.59 -64.11 18.20
N GLY A 9 28.99 -63.50 19.24
CA GLY A 9 28.63 -63.48 20.64
C GLY A 9 29.65 -62.73 21.45
N ALA A 10 29.23 -62.29 22.55
CA ALA A 10 29.64 -62.49 23.96
C ALA A 10 30.67 -61.54 24.58
N ARG A 11 30.17 -60.73 25.50
CA ARG A 11 30.41 -60.69 26.97
C ARG A 11 31.86 -60.67 27.50
N ARG A 12 32.14 -59.66 28.33
CA ARG A 12 32.60 -59.66 29.76
C ARG A 12 33.02 -58.25 30.13
N ALA A 13 32.45 -57.55 31.06
CA ALA A 13 32.32 -57.68 32.53
C ALA A 13 33.58 -57.20 33.28
N ALA A 14 33.33 -56.16 34.07
CA ALA A 14 33.78 -55.85 35.41
C ALA A 14 35.26 -55.51 35.72
N ASN A 15 35.51 -54.32 36.23
CA ASN A 15 35.86 -54.17 37.64
C ASN A 15 36.09 -52.69 38.05
N ARG A 16 35.41 -52.33 39.14
CA ARG A 16 35.78 -51.20 40.00
C ARG A 16 36.82 -51.69 40.99
N PRO A 17 37.70 -50.88 41.53
CA PRO A 17 37.41 -50.38 42.86
C PRO A 17 37.78 -48.93 43.16
N SER A 18 37.17 -48.47 44.15
CA SER A 18 37.13 -47.39 45.07
C SER A 18 38.46 -46.92 45.73
N VAL A 19 38.37 -45.67 46.23
CA VAL A 19 38.73 -45.16 47.55
C VAL A 19 39.99 -44.25 47.65
N ARG A 20 39.67 -43.09 48.09
CA ARG A 20 40.21 -42.27 49.20
C ARG A 20 40.74 -40.88 48.84
N ALA A 21 40.10 -39.97 49.51
CA ALA A 21 40.40 -38.58 49.76
C ALA A 21 41.83 -38.27 50.24
N HIS A 22 42.31 -37.10 49.84
CA HIS A 22 43.11 -36.25 50.73
C HIS A 22 42.82 -34.76 50.42
N VAL A 23 42.46 -34.08 51.49
CA VAL A 23 42.27 -32.63 51.67
C VAL A 23 43.65 -31.96 51.81
N ARG A 24 43.79 -30.76 51.25
CA ARG A 24 44.64 -29.61 51.65
C ARG A 24 45.08 -28.88 50.41
N GLY A 25 44.84 -27.62 50.25
CA GLY A 25 45.04 -26.41 50.89
C GLY A 25 44.71 -25.25 49.98
N ALA A 26 44.12 -24.23 50.51
CA ALA A 26 43.74 -23.01 49.91
C ALA A 26 44.85 -22.17 49.30
N LEU A 27 44.62 -21.57 48.13
CA LEU A 27 45.20 -20.27 47.78
C LEU A 27 44.20 -19.55 46.82
N LEU A 28 43.51 -18.57 47.39
CA LEU A 28 42.72 -17.58 46.68
C LEU A 28 43.66 -16.68 45.89
N LEU A 29 43.66 -16.79 44.57
CA LEU A 29 44.16 -15.77 43.67
C LEU A 29 42.93 -15.19 42.97
N ALA A 30 42.47 -14.03 43.45
CA ALA A 30 41.48 -13.20 42.81
C ALA A 30 42.09 -12.61 41.53
N ALA A 31 41.84 -13.24 40.40
CA ALA A 31 42.03 -12.62 39.08
C ALA A 31 40.84 -11.73 38.79
N ALA A 32 41.02 -10.42 39.01
CA ALA A 32 40.08 -9.41 38.53
C ALA A 32 40.11 -9.42 36.99
N PHE A 33 39.17 -10.11 36.37
CA PHE A 33 38.86 -9.92 34.96
C PHE A 33 38.21 -8.54 34.79
N LEU A 34 39.00 -7.55 34.40
CA LEU A 34 38.51 -6.35 33.76
C LEU A 34 37.82 -6.78 32.47
N ILE A 35 36.50 -6.93 32.52
CA ILE A 35 35.66 -6.97 31.32
C ILE A 35 35.71 -5.55 30.75
N ALA A 36 36.69 -5.28 29.88
CA ALA A 36 36.62 -4.19 28.96
C ALA A 36 35.43 -4.49 28.07
N GLY A 37 34.25 -3.94 28.41
CA GLY A 37 33.09 -3.94 27.55
C GLY A 37 33.48 -3.27 26.23
N ALA A 38 33.69 -4.07 25.19
CA ALA A 38 33.69 -3.57 23.84
C ALA A 38 32.28 -3.03 23.59
N SER A 39 32.10 -1.73 23.86
CA SER A 39 30.98 -0.96 23.29
C SER A 39 31.23 -0.99 21.79
N GLY A 40 30.66 -2.00 21.12
CA GLY A 40 30.44 -1.93 19.68
C GLY A 40 29.67 -0.65 19.40
N PRO A 41 29.81 -0.05 18.21
CA PRO A 41 29.06 1.14 17.87
C PRO A 41 27.59 0.86 18.16
N VAL A 42 27.02 1.60 19.11
CA VAL A 42 25.57 1.61 19.35
C VAL A 42 24.98 2.04 18.01
N ARG A 43 24.44 1.07 17.29
CA ARG A 43 23.68 1.34 16.08
C ARG A 43 22.54 2.23 16.54
N ALA A 44 22.55 3.49 16.16
CA ALA A 44 21.48 4.42 16.50
C ALA A 44 20.16 3.71 16.16
N GLU A 45 19.35 3.49 17.18
CA GLU A 45 18.08 2.81 17.03
C GLU A 45 17.20 3.73 16.17
N ARG A 46 16.81 3.27 14.98
CA ARG A 46 15.99 4.06 14.07
C ARG A 46 14.66 4.41 14.76
N LEU A 47 14.14 5.59 14.49
CA LEU A 47 12.81 5.97 14.99
C LEU A 47 11.79 4.87 14.68
N PRO A 48 10.88 4.58 15.62
CA PRO A 48 9.78 3.65 15.37
C PRO A 48 8.98 4.07 14.13
N LEU A 49 8.59 3.09 13.31
CA LEU A 49 7.88 3.34 12.03
C LEU A 49 6.61 4.17 12.22
N THR A 50 5.85 3.89 13.28
CA THR A 50 4.65 4.66 13.62
C THR A 50 4.98 6.11 13.98
N ALA A 51 6.03 6.35 14.76
CA ALA A 51 6.48 7.71 15.08
C ALA A 51 6.95 8.46 13.83
N THR A 52 7.69 7.77 12.95
CA THR A 52 8.09 8.31 11.63
C THR A 52 6.86 8.71 10.82
N ALA A 53 5.86 7.83 10.71
CA ALA A 53 4.60 8.13 10.00
C ALA A 53 3.85 9.32 10.58
N GLN A 54 3.80 9.44 11.90
CA GLN A 54 3.18 10.58 12.57
C GLN A 54 3.93 11.89 12.29
N LEU A 55 5.27 11.88 12.36
CA LEU A 55 6.09 13.05 11.99
C LEU A 55 5.86 13.48 10.54
N LEU A 56 5.81 12.51 9.60
CA LEU A 56 5.51 12.76 8.19
C LEU A 56 4.08 13.29 7.97
N ALA A 57 3.15 12.95 8.85
CA ALA A 57 1.77 13.45 8.87
C ALA A 57 1.62 14.84 9.55
N GLY A 58 2.70 15.41 10.09
CA GLY A 58 2.63 16.63 10.89
C GLY A 58 1.97 16.44 12.26
N ILE A 59 1.98 15.21 12.77
CA ILE A 59 1.47 14.81 14.08
C ILE A 59 2.67 14.58 15.00
N ASP A 60 2.62 15.17 16.19
CA ASP A 60 3.64 14.98 17.21
C ASP A 60 3.46 13.61 17.88
N PRO A 61 4.43 12.69 17.75
CA PRO A 61 4.33 11.38 18.37
C PRO A 61 4.35 11.47 19.92
N GLY A 62 4.90 12.55 20.46
CA GLY A 62 5.18 12.66 21.88
C GLY A 62 6.34 11.76 22.31
N GLY A 63 6.49 11.57 23.61
CA GLY A 63 7.54 10.72 24.17
C GLY A 63 8.80 11.48 24.54
N ALA A 64 9.78 10.75 25.08
CA ALA A 64 11.05 11.31 25.59
C ALA A 64 12.24 11.11 24.63
N ASP A 65 11.99 10.68 23.37
CA ASP A 65 13.05 10.47 22.39
C ASP A 65 13.66 11.81 21.97
N PRO A 66 14.97 12.01 22.17
CA PRO A 66 15.65 13.28 21.85
C PRO A 66 15.57 13.61 20.34
N ALA A 67 15.60 12.62 19.45
CA ALA A 67 15.50 12.83 18.02
C ALA A 67 14.11 13.37 17.63
N ILE A 68 13.04 12.83 18.21
CA ILE A 68 11.68 13.34 18.04
C ILE A 68 11.58 14.80 18.52
N ALA A 69 12.13 15.08 19.71
CA ALA A 69 12.12 16.44 20.27
C ALA A 69 12.89 17.42 19.38
N GLN A 70 14.04 17.04 18.84
CA GLN A 70 14.81 17.84 17.90
C GLN A 70 14.03 18.13 16.62
N ILE A 71 13.43 17.11 15.98
CA ILE A 71 12.65 17.26 14.76
C ILE A 71 11.45 18.17 15.01
N THR A 72 10.67 17.90 16.06
CA THR A 72 9.44 18.62 16.37
C THR A 72 9.67 20.07 16.78
N SER A 73 10.84 20.43 17.27
CA SER A 73 11.24 21.81 17.57
C SER A 73 11.69 22.60 16.35
N SER A 74 11.98 21.96 15.20
CA SER A 74 12.46 22.63 13.99
C SER A 74 11.38 23.49 13.33
N ASP A 75 11.76 24.64 12.80
CA ASP A 75 10.84 25.55 12.08
C ASP A 75 10.19 24.85 10.88
N ALA A 76 10.95 24.02 10.18
CA ALA A 76 10.46 23.28 9.01
C ALA A 76 9.32 22.32 9.38
N TRP A 77 9.49 21.56 10.46
CA TRP A 77 8.43 20.67 10.93
C TRP A 77 7.23 21.44 11.49
N GLN A 78 7.45 22.53 12.21
CA GLN A 78 6.37 23.38 12.71
C GLN A 78 5.51 23.97 11.57
N GLN A 79 6.14 24.39 10.47
CA GLN A 79 5.43 24.82 9.27
C GLN A 79 4.64 23.66 8.64
N HIS A 80 5.24 22.45 8.54
CA HIS A 80 4.57 21.26 8.05
C HIS A 80 3.35 20.92 8.91
N ARG A 81 3.51 20.87 10.24
CA ARG A 81 2.42 20.67 11.21
C ARG A 81 1.29 21.68 11.06
N LYS A 82 1.61 22.97 10.90
CA LYS A 82 0.63 24.03 10.70
C LYS A 82 -0.21 23.80 9.45
N SER A 83 0.42 23.43 8.34
CA SER A 83 -0.26 23.11 7.08
C SER A 83 -1.16 21.88 7.20
N ALA A 84 -0.64 20.79 7.78
CA ALA A 84 -1.41 19.56 8.00
C ALA A 84 -2.66 19.80 8.87
N ARG A 85 -2.54 20.65 9.91
CA ARG A 85 -3.69 21.02 10.76
C ARG A 85 -4.72 21.87 10.02
N ALA A 86 -4.28 22.76 9.14
CA ALA A 86 -5.19 23.62 8.36
C ALA A 86 -6.10 22.80 7.45
N GLY A 87 -5.55 21.79 6.74
CA GLY A 87 -6.33 20.87 5.89
C GLY A 87 -7.09 19.80 6.67
N GLY A 88 -6.67 19.50 7.87
CA GLY A 88 -7.13 18.33 8.64
C GLY A 88 -8.62 18.32 8.98
N ARG A 89 -9.27 19.48 9.17
CA ARG A 89 -10.72 19.54 9.42
C ARG A 89 -11.51 19.13 8.16
N GLN A 90 -11.17 19.69 7.03
CA GLN A 90 -11.83 19.38 5.77
C GLN A 90 -11.63 17.91 5.38
N LEU A 91 -10.40 17.40 5.57
CA LEU A 91 -10.11 15.99 5.36
C LEU A 91 -10.98 15.09 6.24
N ARG A 92 -11.04 15.35 7.55
CA ARG A 92 -11.89 14.57 8.47
C ARG A 92 -13.35 14.57 8.04
N MET A 93 -13.93 15.75 7.73
CA MET A 93 -15.32 15.82 7.26
C MET A 93 -15.56 14.98 6.01
N ARG A 94 -14.60 14.97 5.08
CA ARG A 94 -14.66 14.14 3.86
C ARG A 94 -14.58 12.65 4.20
N LEU A 95 -13.63 12.24 5.04
CA LEU A 95 -13.49 10.85 5.45
C LEU A 95 -14.73 10.33 6.20
N ASP A 96 -15.30 11.15 7.08
CA ASP A 96 -16.55 10.82 7.76
C ASP A 96 -17.72 10.66 6.78
N ALA A 97 -17.79 11.48 5.74
CA ALA A 97 -18.81 11.36 4.71
C ALA A 97 -18.62 10.07 3.88
N ILE A 98 -17.37 9.74 3.50
CA ILE A 98 -17.04 8.48 2.81
C ILE A 98 -17.38 7.27 3.69
N ASN A 99 -16.99 7.28 4.95
CA ASN A 99 -17.24 6.19 5.89
C ASN A 99 -18.76 5.94 6.08
N ARG A 100 -19.56 7.00 6.23
CA ARG A 100 -21.01 6.86 6.32
C ARG A 100 -21.63 6.30 5.03
N TRP A 101 -21.19 6.79 3.88
CA TRP A 101 -21.65 6.29 2.59
C TRP A 101 -21.26 4.82 2.39
N GLN A 102 -20.01 4.48 2.68
CA GLN A 102 -19.50 3.10 2.59
C GLN A 102 -20.32 2.15 3.48
N ALA A 103 -20.54 2.52 4.75
CA ALA A 103 -21.32 1.71 5.69
C ALA A 103 -22.78 1.49 5.25
N ALA A 104 -23.36 2.45 4.51
CA ALA A 104 -24.74 2.36 4.01
C ALA A 104 -24.87 1.57 2.71
N HIS A 105 -23.81 1.50 1.89
CA HIS A 105 -23.95 1.04 0.51
C HIS A 105 -23.03 -0.15 0.14
N VAL A 106 -21.90 -0.32 0.79
CA VAL A 106 -20.96 -1.42 0.52
C VAL A 106 -21.25 -2.57 1.48
N PRO A 107 -21.58 -3.78 0.97
CA PRO A 107 -21.86 -4.92 1.84
C PRO A 107 -20.63 -5.28 2.67
N GLN A 108 -20.81 -5.49 3.98
CA GLN A 108 -19.71 -5.73 4.92
C GLN A 108 -18.83 -6.92 4.54
N GLN A 109 -19.44 -8.00 4.05
CA GLN A 109 -18.72 -9.20 3.60
C GLN A 109 -17.80 -8.91 2.40
N THR A 110 -18.22 -8.01 1.52
CA THR A 110 -17.42 -7.61 0.35
C THR A 110 -16.36 -6.60 0.74
N ALA A 111 -16.64 -5.73 1.71
CA ALA A 111 -15.69 -4.75 2.22
C ALA A 111 -14.47 -5.37 2.93
N ALA A 112 -14.57 -6.62 3.42
CA ALA A 112 -13.48 -7.35 4.05
C ALA A 112 -12.56 -8.06 3.04
N ARG A 113 -12.94 -8.12 1.76
CA ARG A 113 -12.15 -8.78 0.71
C ARG A 113 -10.91 -7.95 0.36
N PRO A 114 -9.89 -8.59 -0.26
CA PRO A 114 -8.76 -7.86 -0.79
C PRO A 114 -9.20 -6.73 -1.72
N LEU A 115 -8.55 -5.57 -1.62
CA LEU A 115 -8.81 -4.43 -2.48
C LEU A 115 -7.72 -4.31 -3.54
N LEU A 116 -8.09 -4.38 -4.82
CA LEU A 116 -7.22 -4.04 -5.93
C LEU A 116 -7.46 -2.58 -6.32
N TYR A 117 -6.39 -1.80 -6.41
CA TYR A 117 -6.46 -0.40 -6.83
C TYR A 117 -5.44 -0.10 -7.94
N PRO A 118 -5.79 -0.42 -9.20
CA PRO A 118 -4.99 -0.02 -10.37
C PRO A 118 -4.88 1.48 -10.51
N PHE A 119 -3.74 1.97 -10.97
CA PHE A 119 -3.48 3.39 -11.24
C PHE A 119 -3.66 4.29 -10.01
N SER A 120 -3.42 3.73 -8.82
CA SER A 120 -3.74 4.35 -7.54
C SER A 120 -2.84 5.55 -7.21
N GLY A 121 -1.58 5.57 -7.70
CA GLY A 121 -0.57 6.38 -7.04
C GLY A 121 -0.54 6.06 -5.53
N PRO A 122 -0.16 7.00 -4.67
CA PRO A 122 -0.16 6.81 -3.22
C PRO A 122 -1.55 7.06 -2.57
N ASP A 123 -2.68 6.90 -3.26
CA ASP A 123 -4.03 7.25 -2.75
C ASP A 123 -4.58 6.27 -1.71
N PHE A 124 -3.82 6.03 -0.66
CA PHE A 124 -4.23 5.12 0.40
C PHE A 124 -5.40 5.66 1.23
N ILE A 125 -5.49 6.98 1.39
CA ILE A 125 -6.48 7.61 2.27
C ILE A 125 -7.93 7.40 1.79
N ASN A 126 -8.20 7.49 0.49
CA ASN A 126 -9.52 7.21 -0.07
C ASN A 126 -9.80 5.71 -0.12
N ALA A 127 -8.80 4.89 -0.44
CA ALA A 127 -8.93 3.44 -0.44
C ALA A 127 -9.30 2.91 0.94
N TYR A 128 -8.61 3.37 1.99
CA TYR A 128 -8.90 2.96 3.35
C TYR A 128 -10.27 3.46 3.84
N ALA A 129 -10.66 4.68 3.50
CA ALA A 129 -11.97 5.21 3.89
C ALA A 129 -13.14 4.47 3.22
N LEU A 130 -12.97 4.01 1.97
CA LEU A 130 -13.97 3.22 1.26
C LEU A 130 -13.99 1.74 1.67
N PHE A 131 -12.84 1.18 2.04
CA PHE A 131 -12.68 -0.23 2.36
C PHE A 131 -11.91 -0.46 3.67
N PRO A 132 -12.37 0.10 4.81
CA PRO A 132 -11.61 0.03 6.06
C PRO A 132 -11.47 -1.39 6.62
N ALA A 133 -12.24 -2.32 6.09
CA ALA A 133 -12.26 -3.72 6.50
C ALA A 133 -11.40 -4.64 5.61
N ALA A 134 -10.85 -4.17 4.50
CA ALA A 134 -10.01 -4.98 3.64
C ALA A 134 -8.76 -5.46 4.39
N GLU A 135 -8.45 -6.75 4.29
CA GLU A 135 -7.26 -7.32 4.94
C GLU A 135 -5.98 -6.98 4.17
N THR A 136 -6.08 -6.96 2.84
CA THR A 136 -4.97 -6.68 1.93
C THR A 136 -5.39 -5.61 0.92
N TYR A 137 -4.56 -4.59 0.78
CA TYR A 137 -4.66 -3.57 -0.26
C TYR A 137 -3.56 -3.82 -1.27
N VAL A 138 -3.90 -3.94 -2.54
CA VAL A 138 -2.94 -4.14 -3.63
C VAL A 138 -3.01 -2.97 -4.58
N PHE A 139 -2.00 -2.14 -4.54
CA PHE A 139 -1.86 -0.94 -5.38
C PHE A 139 -0.81 -1.18 -6.45
N PHE A 140 -1.08 -0.75 -7.66
CA PHE A 140 -0.07 -0.75 -8.72
C PHE A 140 -0.20 0.50 -9.60
N SER A 141 0.95 1.10 -9.88
CA SER A 141 1.06 2.42 -10.44
C SER A 141 2.48 2.64 -11.01
N LEU A 142 2.75 3.79 -11.61
CA LEU A 142 4.04 4.09 -12.24
C LEU A 142 5.00 4.88 -11.34
N GLU A 143 4.53 5.37 -10.20
CA GLU A 143 5.33 6.15 -9.27
C GLU A 143 6.34 5.23 -8.55
N PRO A 144 7.59 5.70 -8.33
CA PRO A 144 8.61 4.89 -7.66
C PRO A 144 8.23 4.55 -6.22
N VAL A 145 8.68 3.40 -5.73
CA VAL A 145 8.40 2.93 -4.38
C VAL A 145 9.03 3.83 -3.32
N GLY A 146 10.32 4.08 -3.43
CA GLY A 146 11.09 4.82 -2.44
C GLY A 146 11.37 4.04 -1.15
N GLU A 147 11.80 4.76 -0.13
CA GLU A 147 12.25 4.18 1.14
C GLU A 147 11.65 4.92 2.34
N VAL A 148 11.72 4.30 3.51
CA VAL A 148 11.40 4.94 4.79
C VAL A 148 12.46 6.01 5.07
N PRO A 149 12.08 7.29 5.24
CA PRO A 149 13.04 8.35 5.52
C PRO A 149 13.72 8.16 6.88
N ALA A 150 15.04 8.25 6.91
CA ALA A 150 15.84 8.18 8.14
C ALA A 150 15.88 9.55 8.83
N LEU A 151 14.73 10.00 9.35
CA LEU A 151 14.55 11.35 9.90
C LEU A 151 15.52 11.68 11.04
N ASP A 152 15.91 10.69 11.84
CA ASP A 152 16.84 10.79 12.97
C ASP A 152 18.28 11.09 12.56
N THR A 153 18.67 10.69 11.36
CA THR A 153 20.05 10.84 10.85
C THR A 153 20.14 11.81 9.67
N MET A 154 19.00 12.30 9.19
CA MET A 154 18.93 13.25 8.07
C MET A 154 19.37 14.63 8.53
N ASP A 155 20.18 15.30 7.71
CA ASP A 155 20.58 16.67 8.01
C ASP A 155 19.38 17.64 7.99
N PRO A 156 19.42 18.75 8.76
CA PRO A 156 18.29 19.66 8.91
C PRO A 156 17.81 20.31 7.59
N ALA A 157 18.70 20.56 6.63
CA ALA A 157 18.33 21.17 5.35
C ALA A 157 17.52 20.17 4.53
N ARG A 158 17.98 18.91 4.47
CA ARG A 158 17.27 17.83 3.79
C ARG A 158 15.93 17.49 4.45
N GLN A 159 15.86 17.53 5.80
CA GLN A 159 14.58 17.42 6.51
C GLN A 159 13.59 18.53 6.11
N ALA A 160 14.09 19.77 5.98
CA ALA A 160 13.25 20.91 5.58
C ALA A 160 12.71 20.75 4.14
N GLU A 161 13.52 20.25 3.21
CA GLU A 161 13.09 19.92 1.85
C GLU A 161 12.04 18.81 1.88
N LEU A 162 12.28 17.71 2.58
CA LEU A 162 11.34 16.60 2.72
C LEU A 162 9.96 17.07 3.23
N PHE A 163 9.94 17.85 4.30
CA PHE A 163 8.67 18.37 4.83
C PHE A 163 8.01 19.39 3.88
N GLY A 164 8.79 20.12 3.09
CA GLY A 164 8.30 21.00 2.03
C GLY A 164 7.62 20.22 0.91
N ASP A 165 8.26 19.20 0.40
CA ASP A 165 7.77 18.33 -0.67
C ASP A 165 6.55 17.52 -0.25
N LEU A 166 6.61 16.93 0.96
CA LEU A 166 5.45 16.23 1.55
C LEU A 166 4.24 17.15 1.70
N ARG A 167 4.45 18.38 2.18
CA ARG A 167 3.37 19.36 2.31
C ARG A 167 2.72 19.63 0.97
N THR A 168 3.51 19.76 -0.09
CA THR A 168 3.00 19.97 -1.44
C THR A 168 2.22 18.74 -1.94
N ALA A 169 2.79 17.54 -1.79
CA ALA A 169 2.15 16.29 -2.21
C ALA A 169 0.84 16.02 -1.44
N LEU A 170 0.83 16.22 -0.13
CA LEU A 170 -0.36 16.03 0.71
C LEU A 170 -1.44 17.10 0.45
N ASN A 171 -1.05 18.35 0.21
CA ASN A 171 -2.00 19.40 -0.15
C ASN A 171 -2.70 19.09 -1.48
N ASP A 172 -1.96 18.62 -2.48
CA ASP A 172 -2.55 18.21 -3.74
C ASP A 172 -3.53 17.06 -3.55
N LEU A 173 -3.15 16.04 -2.80
CA LEU A 173 -4.03 14.91 -2.51
C LEU A 173 -5.30 15.34 -1.74
N VAL A 174 -5.13 16.14 -0.71
CA VAL A 174 -6.24 16.61 0.12
C VAL A 174 -7.13 17.58 -0.66
N ALA A 175 -6.52 18.50 -1.43
CA ALA A 175 -7.23 19.53 -2.17
C ALA A 175 -7.84 19.03 -3.48
N LEU A 176 -7.08 18.24 -4.25
CA LEU A 176 -7.49 17.80 -5.59
C LEU A 176 -8.26 16.48 -5.58
N ASN A 177 -8.13 15.69 -4.53
CA ASN A 177 -8.73 14.36 -4.43
C ASN A 177 -8.26 13.35 -5.51
N PHE A 178 -7.23 13.67 -6.28
CA PHE A 178 -6.58 12.79 -7.25
C PHE A 178 -5.14 13.25 -7.53
N PHE A 179 -4.35 12.36 -8.11
CA PHE A 179 -2.99 12.64 -8.54
C PHE A 179 -2.93 12.87 -10.05
N ILE A 180 -2.11 13.82 -10.47
CA ILE A 180 -1.72 13.97 -11.87
C ILE A 180 -0.36 13.30 -12.01
N THR A 181 -0.32 12.09 -12.58
CA THR A 181 0.86 11.22 -12.64
C THR A 181 2.15 11.91 -13.09
N PRO A 182 2.21 12.73 -14.17
CA PRO A 182 3.44 13.43 -14.53
C PRO A 182 3.97 14.34 -13.41
N ASN A 183 3.10 15.16 -12.83
CA ASN A 183 3.48 16.07 -11.74
C ASN A 183 3.88 15.33 -10.47
N MET A 184 3.18 14.21 -10.18
CA MET A 184 3.47 13.40 -9.01
C MET A 184 4.80 12.65 -9.17
N LYS A 185 5.08 12.12 -10.37
CA LYS A 185 6.36 11.44 -10.64
C LYS A 185 7.55 12.37 -10.43
N GLU A 186 7.47 13.62 -10.89
CA GLU A 186 8.51 14.65 -10.63
C GLU A 186 8.64 14.94 -9.13
N ARG A 187 7.53 15.10 -8.42
CA ARG A 187 7.51 15.42 -6.98
C ARG A 187 8.00 14.29 -6.09
N LEU A 188 7.77 13.03 -6.50
CA LEU A 188 8.22 11.84 -5.78
C LEU A 188 9.65 11.41 -6.15
N GLN A 189 10.35 12.19 -6.96
CA GLN A 189 11.74 11.94 -7.39
C GLN A 189 12.68 13.10 -7.04
N THR A 190 12.32 13.90 -6.02
CA THR A 190 13.25 14.90 -5.47
C THR A 190 14.34 14.22 -4.65
N ASP A 191 15.43 14.93 -4.40
CA ASP A 191 16.52 14.40 -3.58
C ASP A 191 16.07 14.10 -2.15
N ALA A 192 15.07 14.80 -1.64
CA ALA A 192 14.56 14.66 -0.28
C ALA A 192 13.36 13.72 -0.20
N LEU A 193 12.37 13.83 -1.12
CA LEU A 193 11.20 12.96 -1.16
C LEU A 193 11.40 11.87 -2.21
N GLN A 194 11.92 10.72 -1.77
CA GLN A 194 12.21 9.59 -2.64
C GLN A 194 11.06 8.59 -2.63
N GLY A 195 10.17 8.68 -3.61
CA GLY A 195 9.13 7.69 -3.88
C GLY A 195 7.87 7.81 -3.04
N THR A 196 7.06 6.79 -3.13
CA THR A 196 5.68 6.72 -2.65
C THR A 196 5.58 6.39 -1.15
N VAL A 197 6.54 5.63 -0.62
CA VAL A 197 6.53 5.15 0.78
C VAL A 197 6.36 6.28 1.80
N PRO A 198 7.09 7.41 1.74
CA PRO A 198 6.90 8.49 2.71
C PRO A 198 5.50 9.09 2.69
N VAL A 199 4.87 9.16 1.51
CA VAL A 199 3.50 9.68 1.35
C VAL A 199 2.47 8.69 1.88
N LEU A 200 2.64 7.39 1.61
CA LEU A 200 1.79 6.33 2.18
C LEU A 200 1.86 6.32 3.71
N MET A 201 3.07 6.40 4.26
CA MET A 201 3.28 6.47 5.71
C MET A 201 2.63 7.72 6.32
N ALA A 202 2.75 8.89 5.68
CA ALA A 202 2.09 10.11 6.13
C ALA A 202 0.56 9.94 6.14
N MET A 203 -0.02 9.30 5.12
CA MET A 203 -1.47 9.00 5.10
C MET A 203 -1.88 8.03 6.20
N MET A 204 -1.08 7.00 6.45
CA MET A 204 -1.32 6.06 7.55
C MET A 204 -1.25 6.77 8.91
N GLY A 205 -0.31 7.70 9.09
CA GLY A 205 -0.25 8.56 10.27
C GLY A 205 -1.50 9.44 10.43
N LEU A 206 -2.00 10.06 9.33
CA LEU A 206 -3.25 10.85 9.35
C LEU A 206 -4.49 10.00 9.70
N LEU A 207 -4.47 8.70 9.42
CA LEU A 207 -5.53 7.73 9.71
C LEU A 207 -5.39 7.07 11.09
N ASP A 208 -4.37 7.44 11.87
CA ASP A 208 -4.08 6.88 13.20
C ASP A 208 -3.83 5.36 13.15
N LEU A 209 -3.08 4.92 12.13
CA LEU A 209 -2.69 3.53 11.96
C LEU A 209 -1.28 3.31 12.52
N GLN A 210 -1.11 2.19 13.21
CA GLN A 210 0.20 1.74 13.69
C GLN A 210 0.90 0.98 12.56
N ILE A 211 2.10 1.40 12.18
CA ILE A 211 2.91 0.70 11.18
C ILE A 211 3.78 -0.33 11.89
N ASP A 212 3.56 -1.59 11.54
CA ASP A 212 4.24 -2.73 12.17
C ASP A 212 5.52 -3.10 11.42
N ALA A 213 5.48 -3.05 10.07
CA ALA A 213 6.65 -3.32 9.22
C ALA A 213 6.56 -2.59 7.88
N VAL A 214 7.72 -2.25 7.30
CA VAL A 214 7.87 -1.80 5.90
C VAL A 214 9.01 -2.62 5.29
N GLU A 215 8.68 -3.46 4.31
CA GLU A 215 9.61 -4.44 3.75
C GLU A 215 9.61 -4.37 2.23
N PRO A 216 10.76 -4.53 1.56
CA PRO A 216 10.77 -4.77 0.13
C PRO A 216 9.89 -5.97 -0.23
N PHE A 217 9.15 -5.87 -1.31
CA PHE A 217 8.26 -6.93 -1.76
C PHE A 217 8.52 -7.26 -3.24
N ASP A 218 8.84 -8.52 -3.50
CA ASP A 218 8.93 -9.07 -4.87
C ASP A 218 7.96 -10.25 -4.98
N PRO A 219 6.85 -10.11 -5.71
CA PRO A 219 5.93 -11.22 -5.92
C PRO A 219 6.50 -12.34 -6.80
N TRP A 220 7.69 -12.11 -7.44
CA TRP A 220 8.34 -13.03 -8.38
C TRP A 220 9.84 -13.21 -8.10
N PRO A 221 10.24 -13.76 -6.96
CA PRO A 221 11.66 -13.83 -6.56
C PRO A 221 12.55 -14.63 -7.55
N ASP A 222 11.97 -15.54 -8.35
CA ASP A 222 12.69 -16.33 -9.36
C ASP A 222 12.76 -15.66 -10.75
N ARG A 223 12.33 -14.42 -10.88
CA ARG A 223 12.26 -13.68 -12.15
C ARG A 223 13.58 -13.61 -12.89
N THR A 224 14.67 -13.35 -12.19
CA THR A 224 16.01 -13.22 -12.76
C THR A 224 16.45 -14.49 -13.50
N ARG A 225 16.08 -15.66 -13.04
CA ARG A 225 16.38 -16.94 -13.70
C ARG A 225 15.63 -17.14 -15.00
N ARG A 226 14.38 -16.65 -15.10
CA ARG A 226 13.54 -16.89 -16.28
C ARG A 226 13.92 -15.99 -17.45
N TYR A 227 14.34 -14.76 -17.19
CA TYR A 227 14.68 -13.79 -18.25
C TYR A 227 16.10 -13.98 -18.80
N THR A 228 17.01 -14.52 -18.00
CA THR A 228 18.37 -14.85 -18.47
C THR A 228 18.44 -16.17 -19.23
N SER A 229 17.51 -17.11 -19.02
CA SER A 229 17.57 -18.46 -19.62
C SER A 229 16.88 -18.57 -20.97
N ALA A 230 15.88 -17.72 -21.28
CA ALA A 230 15.06 -17.91 -22.49
C ALA A 230 15.60 -17.24 -23.74
N ALA A 231 16.54 -16.31 -23.68
CA ALA A 231 16.99 -15.57 -24.87
C ALA A 231 18.47 -15.15 -24.92
N GLY A 232 19.27 -15.35 -23.87
CA GLY A 232 20.65 -14.84 -23.82
C GLY A 232 20.81 -13.33 -24.02
N LYS A 233 19.71 -12.58 -24.02
CA LYS A 233 19.68 -11.14 -24.14
C LYS A 233 19.23 -10.54 -22.82
N ALA A 234 20.01 -9.62 -22.27
CA ALA A 234 19.60 -8.80 -21.16
C ALA A 234 18.23 -8.18 -21.45
N ALA A 235 17.35 -8.16 -20.44
CA ALA A 235 16.06 -7.50 -20.58
C ALA A 235 16.26 -6.07 -21.13
N PRO A 236 15.47 -5.64 -22.14
CA PRO A 236 15.75 -4.43 -22.91
C PRO A 236 15.65 -3.12 -22.12
N HIS A 237 15.23 -3.16 -20.85
CA HIS A 237 15.12 -1.95 -20.01
C HIS A 237 15.40 -2.25 -18.53
N PRO A 238 16.57 -1.82 -18.00
CA PRO A 238 16.80 -1.78 -16.54
C PRO A 238 15.81 -0.88 -15.79
N ALA A 239 15.16 0.06 -16.49
CA ALA A 239 14.16 0.97 -15.94
C ALA A 239 12.77 0.34 -15.70
N LEU A 240 12.56 -0.90 -16.15
CA LEU A 240 11.35 -1.69 -15.90
C LEU A 240 11.53 -2.68 -14.74
N LEU A 241 12.60 -2.54 -13.94
CA LEU A 241 12.75 -3.27 -12.70
C LEU A 241 11.70 -2.76 -11.73
N GLU A 242 10.62 -3.52 -11.62
CA GLU A 242 9.58 -3.29 -10.65
C GLU A 242 10.18 -3.33 -9.26
N GLN A 243 9.77 -2.36 -8.52
CA GLN A 243 9.99 -2.32 -7.09
C GLN A 243 8.64 -2.48 -6.43
N GLY A 244 8.60 -3.28 -5.40
CA GLY A 244 7.43 -3.42 -4.55
C GLY A 244 7.79 -3.16 -3.10
N VAL A 245 6.80 -2.78 -2.33
CA VAL A 245 6.88 -2.67 -0.89
C VAL A 245 5.63 -3.28 -0.26
N ARG A 246 5.82 -3.94 0.86
CA ARG A 246 4.76 -4.41 1.75
C ARG A 246 4.82 -3.59 3.04
N ILE A 247 3.71 -2.97 3.38
CA ILE A 247 3.54 -2.24 4.62
C ILE A 247 2.50 -2.99 5.45
N ALA A 248 2.94 -3.62 6.54
CA ALA A 248 2.06 -4.21 7.53
C ALA A 248 1.66 -3.15 8.54
N PHE A 249 0.38 -3.08 8.88
CA PHE A 249 -0.12 -2.09 9.83
C PHE A 249 -1.31 -2.60 10.63
N THR A 250 -1.53 -2.00 11.77
CA THR A 250 -2.63 -2.32 12.69
C THR A 250 -3.50 -1.08 12.92
N ASN A 251 -4.81 -1.25 12.82
CA ASN A 251 -5.73 -0.21 13.28
C ASN A 251 -5.87 -0.29 14.79
N ALA A 252 -5.35 0.70 15.50
CA ALA A 252 -5.31 0.71 16.98
C ALA A 252 -6.70 0.64 17.64
N ARG A 253 -7.76 1.08 16.94
CA ARG A 253 -9.14 1.07 17.48
C ARG A 253 -9.85 -0.25 17.30
N THR A 254 -9.60 -0.95 16.21
CA THR A 254 -10.28 -2.22 15.87
C THR A 254 -9.39 -3.43 16.11
N HIS A 255 -8.10 -3.24 16.42
CA HIS A 255 -7.06 -4.27 16.54
C HIS A 255 -6.93 -5.14 15.29
N ARG A 256 -7.33 -4.63 14.13
CA ARG A 256 -7.26 -5.34 12.88
C ARG A 256 -5.88 -5.18 12.28
N HIS A 257 -5.22 -6.31 12.01
CA HIS A 257 -3.98 -6.37 11.25
C HIS A 257 -4.29 -6.38 9.76
N GLN A 258 -3.62 -5.55 9.01
CA GLN A 258 -3.86 -5.34 7.59
C GLN A 258 -2.52 -5.12 6.87
N GLU A 259 -2.50 -5.26 5.56
CA GLU A 259 -1.31 -4.98 4.77
C GLU A 259 -1.64 -4.17 3.51
N LEU A 260 -0.68 -3.35 3.10
CA LEU A 260 -0.64 -2.69 1.81
C LEU A 260 0.54 -3.23 1.02
N ILE A 261 0.27 -3.78 -0.15
CA ILE A 261 1.25 -4.12 -1.19
C ILE A 261 1.18 -3.02 -2.24
N TYR A 262 2.27 -2.29 -2.44
CA TYR A 262 2.40 -1.31 -3.51
C TYR A 262 3.45 -1.78 -4.51
N LEU A 263 3.08 -1.83 -5.79
CA LEU A 263 3.95 -2.19 -6.90
C LEU A 263 4.11 -1.01 -7.85
N SER A 264 5.35 -0.60 -8.09
CA SER A 264 5.69 0.38 -9.13
C SER A 264 5.88 -0.38 -10.45
N MET A 265 4.84 -0.44 -11.28
CA MET A 265 4.88 -1.21 -12.53
C MET A 265 3.93 -0.68 -13.60
N ASP A 266 4.30 -0.87 -14.85
CA ASP A 266 3.41 -0.70 -16.00
C ASP A 266 2.58 -2.00 -16.21
N VAL A 267 1.27 -1.87 -16.16
CA VAL A 267 0.31 -2.98 -16.35
C VAL A 267 -0.35 -2.96 -17.72
N SER A 268 0.23 -2.26 -18.69
CA SER A 268 -0.21 -2.32 -20.08
C SER A 268 -0.01 -3.73 -20.69
N ASP A 269 -0.78 -4.06 -21.71
CA ASP A 269 -0.69 -5.36 -22.40
C ASP A 269 0.70 -5.62 -22.94
N ASP A 270 1.45 -4.58 -23.31
CA ASP A 270 2.81 -4.69 -23.80
C ASP A 270 3.81 -4.95 -22.66
N ALA A 271 3.68 -4.25 -21.55
CA ALA A 271 4.52 -4.49 -20.38
C ALA A 271 4.24 -5.86 -19.75
N LEU A 272 3.00 -6.31 -19.70
CA LEU A 272 2.61 -7.62 -19.16
C LEU A 272 3.19 -8.81 -19.96
N LYS A 273 3.74 -8.60 -21.14
CA LYS A 273 4.50 -9.64 -21.86
C LYS A 273 5.79 -9.99 -21.13
N TYR A 274 6.36 -9.04 -20.39
CA TYR A 274 7.56 -9.22 -19.58
C TYR A 274 7.26 -9.72 -18.16
N TYR A 275 5.98 -9.72 -17.76
CA TYR A 275 5.49 -10.11 -16.43
C TYR A 275 4.35 -11.14 -16.53
N PRO A 276 4.60 -12.30 -17.12
CA PRO A 276 3.54 -13.29 -17.38
C PRO A 276 2.88 -13.82 -16.10
N ASP A 277 3.56 -13.73 -14.98
CA ASP A 277 3.06 -14.20 -13.68
C ASP A 277 2.22 -13.14 -12.93
N PHE A 278 2.13 -11.89 -13.42
CA PHE A 278 1.38 -10.84 -12.75
C PHE A 278 -0.12 -11.14 -12.62
N LEU A 279 -0.78 -11.45 -13.74
CA LEU A 279 -2.21 -11.74 -13.71
C LEU A 279 -2.53 -13.04 -12.94
N PRO A 280 -1.75 -14.15 -13.08
CA PRO A 280 -1.89 -15.31 -12.19
C PRO A 280 -1.65 -15.03 -10.71
N TRP A 281 -0.72 -14.11 -10.39
CA TRP A 281 -0.52 -13.68 -9.01
C TRP A 281 -1.71 -12.86 -8.50
N MET A 282 -2.23 -11.95 -9.31
CA MET A 282 -3.39 -11.13 -8.98
C MET A 282 -4.65 -12.00 -8.76
N ALA A 283 -4.84 -13.08 -9.53
CA ALA A 283 -5.95 -14.01 -9.39
C ALA A 283 -5.95 -14.78 -8.04
N LYS A 284 -4.85 -14.77 -7.28
CA LYS A 284 -4.81 -15.32 -5.91
C LYS A 284 -5.69 -14.54 -4.93
N PHE A 285 -5.96 -13.27 -5.23
CA PHE A 285 -6.88 -12.42 -4.47
C PHE A 285 -8.33 -12.69 -4.91
N GLN A 286 -8.85 -13.87 -4.57
CA GLN A 286 -10.15 -14.35 -5.04
C GLN A 286 -11.29 -13.36 -4.75
N GLN A 287 -12.10 -13.08 -5.77
CA GLN A 287 -13.27 -12.20 -5.70
C GLN A 287 -12.94 -10.83 -5.05
N PRO A 288 -11.91 -10.11 -5.48
CA PRO A 288 -11.50 -8.87 -4.84
C PRO A 288 -12.57 -7.78 -5.01
N SER A 289 -12.51 -6.78 -4.14
CA SER A 289 -13.05 -5.47 -4.42
C SER A 289 -12.10 -4.70 -5.32
N VAL A 290 -12.60 -3.85 -6.18
CA VAL A 290 -11.80 -3.02 -7.09
C VAL A 290 -12.17 -1.55 -6.90
N LEU A 291 -11.16 -0.70 -6.73
CA LEU A 291 -11.32 0.75 -6.72
C LEU A 291 -10.68 1.33 -7.98
N LEU A 292 -11.43 2.12 -8.74
CA LEU A 292 -10.95 2.83 -9.92
C LEU A 292 -11.39 4.28 -9.84
N LYS A 293 -10.54 5.11 -9.30
CA LYS A 293 -10.80 6.54 -9.11
C LYS A 293 -9.80 7.36 -9.89
N SER A 294 -10.28 8.22 -10.76
CA SER A 294 -9.45 9.07 -11.62
C SER A 294 -8.45 8.26 -12.46
N ALA A 295 -8.89 7.12 -13.00
CA ALA A 295 -8.09 6.16 -13.75
C ALA A 295 -7.78 6.58 -15.20
N SER A 296 -8.03 7.86 -15.55
CA SER A 296 -7.67 8.48 -16.83
C SER A 296 -8.21 7.74 -18.07
N TYR A 297 -9.29 6.99 -17.94
CA TYR A 297 -9.89 6.17 -19.02
C TYR A 297 -8.90 5.14 -19.62
N LEU A 298 -7.86 4.74 -18.88
CA LEU A 298 -6.87 3.79 -19.37
C LEU A 298 -7.50 2.45 -19.73
N LEU A 299 -8.44 1.98 -18.92
CA LEU A 299 -9.16 0.73 -19.16
C LEU A 299 -10.20 0.81 -20.31
N HIS A 300 -10.42 1.98 -20.91
CA HIS A 300 -11.24 2.11 -22.12
C HIS A 300 -10.47 1.75 -23.39
N GLY A 301 -9.15 1.85 -23.35
CA GLY A 301 -8.27 1.62 -24.50
C GLY A 301 -7.90 0.16 -24.72
N GLU A 302 -7.25 -0.06 -25.86
CA GLU A 302 -6.80 -1.39 -26.27
C GLU A 302 -5.50 -1.85 -25.55
N HIS A 303 -4.78 -0.90 -24.93
CA HIS A 303 -3.50 -1.17 -24.28
C HIS A 303 -3.62 -1.86 -22.91
N PHE A 304 -4.82 -1.97 -22.35
CA PHE A 304 -5.08 -2.55 -21.02
C PHE A 304 -6.18 -3.62 -21.07
N ARG A 305 -6.32 -4.33 -22.21
CA ARG A 305 -7.37 -5.36 -22.40
C ARG A 305 -7.23 -6.53 -21.45
N LYS A 306 -6.01 -6.99 -21.20
CA LYS A 306 -5.77 -8.13 -20.30
C LYS A 306 -6.19 -7.78 -18.88
N LEU A 307 -5.68 -6.66 -18.36
CA LEU A 307 -6.05 -6.20 -17.03
C LEU A 307 -7.58 -5.98 -16.92
N ARG A 308 -8.19 -5.29 -17.90
CA ARG A 308 -9.64 -5.07 -17.93
C ARG A 308 -10.41 -6.39 -17.87
N LYS A 309 -10.00 -7.38 -18.66
CA LYS A 309 -10.64 -8.70 -18.69
C LYS A 309 -10.58 -9.38 -17.33
N ASP A 310 -9.41 -9.39 -16.68
CA ASP A 310 -9.21 -10.07 -15.40
C ASP A 310 -9.98 -9.37 -14.28
N LEU A 311 -9.95 -8.02 -14.22
CA LEU A 311 -10.76 -7.27 -13.26
C LEU A 311 -12.25 -7.59 -13.39
N LEU A 312 -12.75 -7.64 -14.64
CA LEU A 312 -14.16 -7.97 -14.89
C LEU A 312 -14.48 -9.44 -14.62
N ALA A 313 -13.54 -10.36 -14.77
CA ALA A 313 -13.76 -11.77 -14.48
C ALA A 313 -13.85 -12.06 -12.98
N ASP A 314 -12.95 -11.48 -12.20
CA ASP A 314 -12.71 -11.89 -10.81
C ASP A 314 -13.35 -10.97 -9.77
N ALA A 315 -13.56 -9.67 -10.08
CA ALA A 315 -14.10 -8.74 -9.11
C ALA A 315 -15.49 -9.13 -8.62
N SER A 316 -15.71 -9.03 -7.32
CA SER A 316 -17.02 -9.16 -6.67
C SER A 316 -17.73 -7.80 -6.57
N LEU A 317 -16.96 -6.73 -6.44
CA LEU A 317 -17.43 -5.37 -6.28
C LEU A 317 -16.47 -4.41 -6.97
N ILE A 318 -17.02 -3.40 -7.66
CA ILE A 318 -16.25 -2.33 -8.28
C ILE A 318 -16.82 -1.00 -7.79
N VAL A 319 -15.97 -0.15 -7.24
CA VAL A 319 -16.29 1.26 -6.96
C VAL A 319 -15.47 2.10 -7.91
N GLN A 320 -16.12 2.90 -8.73
CA GLN A 320 -15.43 3.71 -9.73
C GLN A 320 -16.12 5.04 -10.02
N ASP A 321 -15.37 5.98 -10.61
CA ASP A 321 -15.94 7.09 -11.37
C ASP A 321 -16.07 6.71 -12.87
N ASP A 322 -16.43 7.67 -13.69
CA ASP A 322 -16.57 7.48 -15.14
C ASP A 322 -15.25 7.17 -15.87
N THR A 323 -14.12 7.34 -15.21
CA THR A 323 -12.78 7.13 -15.80
C THR A 323 -12.25 5.70 -15.64
N GLY A 324 -12.95 4.85 -14.89
CA GLY A 324 -12.58 3.47 -14.62
C GLY A 324 -12.80 2.54 -15.81
N LEU A 325 -13.63 1.51 -15.63
CA LEU A 325 -14.08 0.60 -16.67
C LEU A 325 -15.23 1.23 -17.46
N PRO A 326 -15.34 0.98 -18.79
CA PRO A 326 -16.50 1.44 -19.57
C PRO A 326 -17.81 0.91 -18.96
N TYR A 327 -18.79 1.77 -18.79
CA TYR A 327 -20.09 1.43 -18.17
C TYR A 327 -20.74 0.22 -18.83
N LYS A 328 -20.86 0.26 -20.17
CA LYS A 328 -21.44 -0.84 -20.94
C LYS A 328 -20.70 -2.17 -20.68
N THR A 329 -19.39 -2.15 -20.63
CA THR A 329 -18.57 -3.36 -20.40
C THR A 329 -18.82 -3.94 -19.00
N VAL A 330 -19.00 -3.10 -18.00
CA VAL A 330 -19.34 -3.53 -16.63
C VAL A 330 -20.70 -4.22 -16.62
N VAL A 331 -21.70 -3.62 -17.24
CA VAL A 331 -23.06 -4.19 -17.32
C VAL A 331 -23.08 -5.50 -18.11
N ASP A 332 -22.44 -5.53 -19.29
CA ASP A 332 -22.36 -6.71 -20.15
C ASP A 332 -21.61 -7.88 -19.47
N SER A 333 -20.76 -7.58 -18.48
CA SER A 333 -20.05 -8.58 -17.65
C SER A 333 -20.89 -9.10 -16.47
N GLY A 334 -22.18 -8.75 -16.40
CA GLY A 334 -23.14 -9.27 -15.43
C GLY A 334 -23.13 -8.58 -14.07
N PHE A 335 -22.57 -7.38 -13.97
CA PHE A 335 -22.68 -6.58 -12.75
C PHE A 335 -24.00 -5.83 -12.68
N SER A 336 -24.60 -5.81 -11.49
CA SER A 336 -25.68 -4.89 -11.14
C SER A 336 -25.06 -3.56 -10.71
N VAL A 337 -25.44 -2.46 -11.37
CA VAL A 337 -24.84 -1.14 -11.13
C VAL A 337 -25.82 -0.23 -10.41
N ARG A 338 -25.38 0.39 -9.32
CA ARG A 338 -26.04 1.51 -8.64
C ARG A 338 -25.25 2.78 -8.90
N LEU A 339 -25.97 3.86 -9.26
CA LEU A 339 -25.40 5.16 -9.58
C LEU A 339 -25.62 6.12 -8.42
N PHE A 340 -24.63 6.97 -8.15
CA PHE A 340 -24.67 7.99 -7.12
C PHE A 340 -24.12 9.31 -7.67
N GLY A 341 -24.72 10.42 -7.27
CA GLY A 341 -24.31 11.74 -7.73
C GLY A 341 -24.79 12.00 -9.16
N GLN A 342 -23.96 12.59 -9.98
CA GLN A 342 -24.31 12.98 -11.35
C GLN A 342 -23.18 12.59 -12.31
N TYR A 343 -23.56 12.26 -13.55
CA TYR A 343 -22.61 12.17 -14.65
C TYR A 343 -22.62 13.48 -15.42
N GLU A 344 -21.44 14.07 -15.60
CA GLU A 344 -21.22 15.18 -16.49
C GLU A 344 -20.28 14.79 -17.61
N LYS A 345 -20.13 15.66 -18.58
CA LYS A 345 -19.11 15.49 -19.61
C LYS A 345 -17.75 15.34 -18.94
N PRO A 346 -16.87 14.48 -19.48
CA PRO A 346 -15.48 14.40 -19.06
C PRO A 346 -14.82 15.77 -18.99
N VAL A 347 -13.83 15.93 -18.11
CA VAL A 347 -13.02 17.15 -18.09
C VAL A 347 -12.37 17.38 -19.46
N LYS A 348 -12.03 18.64 -19.80
CA LYS A 348 -11.52 19.03 -21.12
C LYS A 348 -10.39 18.14 -21.64
N LEU A 349 -9.51 17.69 -20.75
CA LEU A 349 -8.40 16.77 -21.08
C LEU A 349 -8.90 15.44 -21.71
N PHE A 350 -10.10 15.01 -21.37
CA PHE A 350 -10.70 13.74 -21.79
C PHE A 350 -12.03 13.93 -22.52
N GLU A 351 -12.29 15.08 -23.18
CA GLU A 351 -13.58 15.40 -23.81
C GLU A 351 -14.06 14.33 -24.80
N GLY A 352 -13.13 13.64 -25.48
CA GLY A 352 -13.42 12.54 -26.40
C GLY A 352 -13.81 11.21 -25.74
N ARG A 353 -13.86 11.13 -24.38
CA ARG A 353 -14.18 9.92 -23.62
C ARG A 353 -15.59 9.90 -23.04
N TYR A 354 -16.49 10.71 -23.59
CA TYR A 354 -17.90 10.72 -23.19
C TYR A 354 -18.56 9.35 -23.39
N GLN A 355 -19.34 8.91 -22.40
CA GLN A 355 -20.05 7.64 -22.41
C GLN A 355 -21.56 7.91 -22.48
N GLY A 356 -22.16 7.80 -23.69
CA GLY A 356 -23.58 8.05 -23.88
C GLY A 356 -24.48 7.04 -23.14
N ASP A 357 -24.06 5.78 -23.08
CA ASP A 357 -24.71 4.71 -22.32
C ASP A 357 -24.74 4.97 -20.80
N LEU A 358 -23.70 5.57 -20.25
CA LEU A 358 -23.66 6.00 -18.85
C LEU A 358 -24.58 7.20 -18.61
N ASP A 359 -24.58 8.18 -19.51
CA ASP A 359 -25.49 9.34 -19.44
C ASP A 359 -26.96 8.89 -19.48
N ASP A 360 -27.30 8.01 -20.39
CA ASP A 360 -28.63 7.39 -20.48
C ASP A 360 -29.02 6.64 -19.20
N ALA A 361 -28.04 5.95 -18.58
CA ALA A 361 -28.27 5.24 -17.33
C ALA A 361 -28.55 6.19 -16.16
N TYR A 362 -27.81 7.31 -16.04
CA TYR A 362 -28.11 8.34 -15.05
C TYR A 362 -29.47 9.01 -15.31
N ALA A 363 -29.80 9.30 -16.56
CA ALA A 363 -31.09 9.87 -16.92
C ALA A 363 -32.27 8.93 -16.58
N LYS A 364 -32.12 7.63 -16.81
CA LYS A 364 -33.13 6.60 -16.46
C LYS A 364 -33.25 6.37 -14.96
N ALA A 365 -32.13 6.45 -14.21
CA ALA A 365 -32.15 6.28 -12.77
C ALA A 365 -32.89 7.41 -12.04
N GLY A 366 -33.04 8.58 -12.66
CA GLY A 366 -33.71 9.75 -12.10
C GLY A 366 -32.90 10.35 -10.95
N ASP A 367 -33.49 10.45 -9.76
CA ASP A 367 -32.78 10.95 -8.58
C ASP A 367 -31.86 9.87 -7.97
N THR A 368 -30.56 9.98 -8.25
CA THR A 368 -29.52 9.09 -7.69
C THR A 368 -29.01 9.57 -6.33
N GLY A 369 -29.56 10.67 -5.83
CA GLY A 369 -29.09 11.35 -4.62
C GLY A 369 -27.75 12.07 -4.81
N LYS A 370 -27.49 13.06 -3.97
CA LYS A 370 -26.22 13.79 -3.96
C LYS A 370 -25.12 12.90 -3.34
N LEU A 371 -23.99 12.74 -4.05
CA LEU A 371 -22.83 12.12 -3.45
C LEU A 371 -22.25 13.06 -2.37
N PRO A 372 -22.12 12.61 -1.08
CA PRO A 372 -21.80 13.52 0.02
C PRO A 372 -20.31 13.87 0.13
N PHE A 373 -19.51 13.45 -0.83
CA PHE A 373 -18.07 13.72 -0.92
C PHE A 373 -17.64 13.87 -2.38
N PRO A 374 -16.55 14.59 -2.65
CA PRO A 374 -15.99 14.69 -4.00
C PRO A 374 -15.36 13.35 -4.41
N PHE A 375 -15.59 12.94 -5.66
CA PHE A 375 -15.04 11.71 -6.22
C PHE A 375 -14.67 11.91 -7.70
N GLY A 376 -13.54 11.35 -8.13
CA GLY A 376 -13.08 11.46 -9.52
C GLY A 376 -12.63 12.87 -9.94
N TYR A 377 -12.53 13.12 -11.25
CA TYR A 377 -12.05 14.39 -11.80
C TYR A 377 -13.02 15.56 -11.65
N ASN A 378 -14.31 15.31 -11.47
CA ASN A 378 -15.32 16.37 -11.36
C ASN A 378 -15.51 16.90 -9.92
N TRP A 379 -14.54 16.70 -9.05
CA TRP A 379 -14.58 17.05 -7.63
C TRP A 379 -14.79 18.56 -7.32
N ARG A 380 -14.35 19.46 -8.21
CA ARG A 380 -14.43 20.93 -7.98
C ARG A 380 -15.83 21.48 -8.06
N LYS A 381 -16.73 20.79 -8.75
CA LYS A 381 -18.10 21.23 -8.94
C LYS A 381 -18.97 20.53 -7.91
N GLU A 382 -19.42 21.28 -6.91
CA GLU A 382 -20.27 20.73 -5.86
C GLU A 382 -21.48 20.00 -6.44
N GLY A 383 -21.70 18.77 -6.02
CA GLY A 383 -22.79 17.91 -6.48
C GLY A 383 -22.60 17.30 -7.87
N LYS A 384 -21.43 17.46 -8.50
CA LYS A 384 -21.17 16.97 -9.87
C LYS A 384 -20.22 15.77 -9.93
N SER A 385 -19.86 15.23 -8.79
CA SER A 385 -19.17 13.94 -8.73
C SER A 385 -20.16 12.81 -8.98
N GLY A 386 -19.76 11.88 -9.83
CA GLY A 386 -20.49 10.62 -10.06
C GLY A 386 -19.71 9.45 -9.52
N LEU A 387 -20.42 8.45 -9.01
CA LEU A 387 -19.84 7.21 -8.53
C LEU A 387 -20.73 6.03 -8.96
N LEU A 388 -20.08 5.01 -9.51
CA LEU A 388 -20.69 3.75 -9.85
C LEU A 388 -20.30 2.71 -8.80
N LEU A 389 -21.29 2.04 -8.21
CA LEU A 389 -21.11 0.86 -7.36
C LEU A 389 -21.64 -0.34 -8.14
N ALA A 390 -20.75 -1.14 -8.68
CA ALA A 390 -21.09 -2.34 -9.43
C ALA A 390 -20.85 -3.59 -8.58
N MET A 391 -21.85 -4.44 -8.45
CA MET A 391 -21.81 -5.66 -7.65
C MET A 391 -22.16 -6.87 -8.50
N ARG A 392 -21.40 -7.93 -8.36
CA ARG A 392 -21.75 -9.22 -8.94
C ARG A 392 -22.79 -9.91 -8.03
N ALA A 393 -23.80 -10.50 -8.64
CA ALA A 393 -24.74 -11.33 -7.88
C ALA A 393 -23.97 -12.43 -7.13
N PRO A 394 -24.35 -12.76 -5.89
CA PRO A 394 -23.79 -13.93 -5.21
C PRO A 394 -23.95 -15.16 -6.10
N THR A 395 -22.87 -15.86 -6.39
CA THR A 395 -22.97 -17.19 -6.98
C THR A 395 -23.69 -18.07 -5.98
N THR A 396 -24.93 -18.40 -6.23
CA THR A 396 -25.65 -19.49 -5.53
C THR A 396 -24.92 -20.78 -5.91
N ASN A 397 -24.06 -21.26 -5.00
CA ASN A 397 -23.55 -22.63 -5.06
C ASN A 397 -24.67 -23.60 -4.66
#